data_05823f41df3067c6d14bbbe790b1bb81
#
_entry.id   05823f41df3067c6d14bbbe790b1bb81
#
_cell.length_a   1.000
_cell.length_b   1.000
_cell.length_c   1.000
_cell.angle_alpha   90.00
_cell.angle_beta   90.00
_cell.angle_gamma   90.00
#
_symmetry.space_group_name_H-M   'P 1'
#
loop_
_entity.id
_entity.type
_entity.pdbx_description
1 polymer ?
#
loop_
_entity_poly.entity_id
_entity_poly.type
_entity_poly.pdbx_seq_one_letter_code
_entity_poly.pdbx_strand_id
1 'polypeptide(L)'
;CKLFFMSVNPVNSKTIEYLGKNAIRKEEVIRKFNSVVGSALGSTFEYIDTYSYLMENGYGTNISGTGVDLPDDDGLHYTTKTYKRIFKYCLDYLILHYPFREILRMRQLCNRKVLTEEKIFVQKCRSLTDRIFFYSLEKYPCANKRNSLYYREMSVWKNEEKEELIMKLTTVKEIYRERDKYLDQEITVGGWVRSVRDSKTFGFVVLHDGTYFETLQIVYHDTMDNFAEISKLNVGAAIIVKGTLVATPQAKQPFEIQAAEISVEGTSAPDYPLQKKRHSLEYLRTITHLRSRTNTFQAVFRVRSLCAYAIHKFFQERGFVYVHTPLITGSDCEGAGEMFQVTTMDLNNIPTDDKGNIDYSQDFFGKETNLTVSGQLNCETFAQAFRNVYTFGPTFRAENSNTTRHAAEFWMIEPECAFADLEDNMNLAEAMLKYVIRYVLENAPEEMNFFNSFVDKGLLDRLNHVASSEFGRVTYTEAIELLEKNNDKFDYKVSWGCDLQTEHERYLTEQIFKKPIFVTDYPKEIKAFYMKANEDGKTVAAMDCLVPGIGEIIGGSQREDDYGKLKARMEELGLKEEDYDFYLDLRKYGSTRHSGFGLGFERCVMYLTGMGNIRDVIPFPRTVNNCDL
;
A
#
# COMPACT_ATOMS: atom_id res chain seq x y z
N CYS A 1 12.32 -25.70 -25.88
CA CYS A 1 11.10 -25.56 -25.09
C CYS A 1 9.93 -26.09 -25.87
N LYS A 2 9.17 -27.02 -25.29
CA LYS A 2 7.88 -27.40 -25.88
C LYS A 2 6.83 -26.37 -25.44
N LEU A 3 5.96 -26.00 -26.35
CA LEU A 3 4.82 -25.14 -26.13
C LEU A 3 3.56 -26.00 -26.05
N PHE A 4 2.64 -25.66 -25.16
CA PHE A 4 1.38 -26.37 -25.00
C PHE A 4 0.23 -25.53 -25.53
N PHE A 5 -0.68 -26.17 -26.23
CA PHE A 5 -1.94 -25.60 -26.68
C PHE A 5 -3.10 -26.39 -26.07
N MET A 6 -3.98 -25.71 -25.35
CA MET A 6 -5.22 -26.32 -24.86
C MET A 6 -6.33 -26.15 -25.88
N SER A 7 -7.15 -27.16 -26.04
CA SER A 7 -8.34 -27.07 -26.90
C SER A 7 -9.31 -26.00 -26.42
N VAL A 8 -10.08 -25.44 -27.31
CA VAL A 8 -11.19 -24.54 -26.97
C VAL A 8 -12.28 -25.38 -26.30
N ASN A 9 -12.66 -24.99 -25.08
CA ASN A 9 -13.62 -25.73 -24.27
C ASN A 9 -15.05 -25.64 -24.81
N PRO A 10 -15.91 -26.66 -24.60
CA PRO A 10 -17.28 -26.65 -25.02
C PRO A 10 -18.10 -25.58 -24.28
N VAL A 11 -19.20 -25.18 -24.86
CA VAL A 11 -20.24 -24.34 -24.23
C VAL A 11 -21.47 -25.20 -23.93
N ASN A 12 -22.21 -24.90 -22.88
CA ASN A 12 -23.40 -25.65 -22.56
C ASN A 12 -24.58 -25.30 -23.48
N SER A 13 -25.56 -26.21 -23.60
CA SER A 13 -26.71 -26.08 -24.49
C SER A 13 -27.59 -24.88 -24.16
N LYS A 14 -27.74 -24.50 -22.88
CA LYS A 14 -28.54 -23.34 -22.46
C LYS A 14 -28.00 -22.04 -23.02
N THR A 15 -26.68 -21.87 -23.04
CA THR A 15 -26.05 -20.68 -23.63
C THR A 15 -26.23 -20.63 -25.13
N ILE A 16 -26.19 -21.79 -25.80
CA ILE A 16 -26.43 -21.86 -27.26
C ILE A 16 -27.88 -21.47 -27.57
N GLU A 17 -28.85 -21.90 -26.78
CA GLU A 17 -30.26 -21.51 -26.92
C GLU A 17 -30.46 -20.00 -26.68
N TYR A 18 -29.83 -19.44 -25.64
CA TYR A 18 -29.91 -18.01 -25.31
C TYR A 18 -29.30 -17.12 -26.41
N LEU A 19 -28.15 -17.50 -26.96
CA LEU A 19 -27.45 -16.74 -28.01
C LEU A 19 -28.08 -16.90 -29.40
N GLY A 20 -29.02 -17.84 -29.56
CA GLY A 20 -29.79 -18.04 -30.78
C GLY A 20 -28.96 -18.48 -32.01
N LYS A 21 -29.57 -18.31 -33.21
CA LYS A 21 -28.96 -18.77 -34.48
C LYS A 21 -27.61 -18.11 -34.82
N ASN A 22 -27.30 -16.97 -34.22
CA ASN A 22 -26.07 -16.18 -34.46
C ASN A 22 -24.95 -16.50 -33.47
N ALA A 23 -25.08 -17.52 -32.63
CA ALA A 23 -24.05 -17.91 -31.69
C ALA A 23 -22.75 -18.30 -32.42
N ILE A 24 -21.71 -17.54 -32.21
CA ILE A 24 -20.37 -17.77 -32.78
C ILE A 24 -19.75 -19.09 -32.22
N ARG A 25 -20.10 -19.44 -30.98
CA ARG A 25 -19.64 -20.64 -30.28
C ARG A 25 -20.67 -21.77 -30.39
N LYS A 26 -20.82 -22.34 -31.56
CA LYS A 26 -21.59 -23.58 -31.72
C LYS A 26 -20.68 -24.78 -31.47
N GLU A 27 -21.24 -25.81 -30.84
CA GLU A 27 -20.53 -27.06 -30.52
C GLU A 27 -19.82 -27.67 -31.73
N GLU A 28 -20.48 -27.73 -32.87
CA GLU A 28 -19.92 -28.24 -34.11
C GLU A 28 -18.72 -27.44 -34.62
N VAL A 29 -18.77 -26.11 -34.48
CA VAL A 29 -17.67 -25.19 -34.86
C VAL A 29 -16.47 -25.39 -33.94
N ILE A 30 -16.71 -25.54 -32.65
CA ILE A 30 -15.65 -25.80 -31.66
C ILE A 30 -14.98 -27.15 -31.92
N ARG A 31 -15.76 -28.22 -32.18
CA ARG A 31 -15.21 -29.54 -32.55
C ARG A 31 -14.31 -29.47 -33.77
N LYS A 32 -14.82 -28.82 -34.82
CA LYS A 32 -14.08 -28.67 -36.10
C LYS A 32 -12.80 -27.87 -35.90
N PHE A 33 -12.89 -26.75 -35.13
CA PHE A 33 -11.72 -25.94 -34.83
C PHE A 33 -10.66 -26.75 -34.05
N ASN A 34 -11.05 -27.41 -32.96
CA ASN A 34 -10.13 -28.22 -32.16
C ASN A 34 -9.49 -29.37 -32.97
N SER A 35 -10.26 -30.02 -33.82
CA SER A 35 -9.74 -31.06 -34.71
C SER A 35 -8.72 -30.54 -35.70
N VAL A 36 -8.98 -29.38 -36.31
CA VAL A 36 -8.05 -28.75 -37.28
C VAL A 36 -6.78 -28.28 -36.57
N VAL A 37 -6.90 -27.63 -35.43
CA VAL A 37 -5.75 -27.14 -34.66
C VAL A 37 -4.91 -28.30 -34.14
N GLY A 38 -5.54 -29.32 -33.54
CA GLY A 38 -4.84 -30.49 -33.02
C GLY A 38 -4.06 -31.25 -34.14
N SER A 39 -4.61 -31.27 -35.36
CA SER A 39 -3.93 -31.88 -36.50
C SER A 39 -2.83 -31.01 -37.11
N ALA A 40 -2.92 -29.69 -36.98
CA ALA A 40 -1.97 -28.74 -37.57
C ALA A 40 -0.77 -28.44 -36.67
N LEU A 41 -0.86 -28.75 -35.37
CA LEU A 41 0.24 -28.55 -34.43
C LEU A 41 1.38 -29.55 -34.73
N GLY A 42 2.53 -29.01 -35.14
CA GLY A 42 3.72 -29.80 -35.37
C GLY A 42 4.47 -30.19 -34.10
N SER A 43 5.69 -30.74 -34.25
CA SER A 43 6.51 -31.20 -33.11
C SER A 43 6.93 -30.12 -32.11
N THR A 44 6.65 -28.85 -32.39
CA THR A 44 6.97 -27.71 -31.52
C THR A 44 5.94 -27.50 -30.43
N PHE A 45 4.71 -27.99 -30.61
CA PHE A 45 3.59 -27.84 -29.70
C PHE A 45 3.12 -29.20 -29.20
N GLU A 46 2.66 -29.21 -27.95
CA GLU A 46 1.95 -30.33 -27.34
C GLU A 46 0.49 -29.93 -27.17
N TYR A 47 -0.41 -30.76 -27.69
CA TYR A 47 -1.85 -30.51 -27.63
C TYR A 47 -2.47 -31.19 -26.39
N ILE A 48 -3.14 -30.44 -25.54
CA ILE A 48 -3.88 -30.95 -24.39
C ILE A 48 -5.37 -30.84 -24.70
N ASP A 49 -6.03 -31.97 -24.92
CA ASP A 49 -7.45 -32.01 -25.29
C ASP A 49 -8.38 -31.87 -24.08
N THR A 50 -8.51 -30.66 -23.57
CA THR A 50 -9.44 -30.33 -22.51
C THR A 50 -10.91 -30.38 -22.96
N TYR A 51 -11.17 -30.27 -24.27
CA TYR A 51 -12.50 -30.38 -24.84
C TYR A 51 -13.05 -31.79 -24.68
N SER A 52 -12.35 -32.80 -25.16
CA SER A 52 -12.76 -34.20 -25.02
C SER A 52 -12.89 -34.61 -23.57
N TYR A 53 -11.96 -34.19 -22.70
CA TYR A 53 -12.05 -34.45 -21.27
C TYR A 53 -13.34 -33.93 -20.65
N LEU A 54 -13.75 -32.69 -20.97
CA LEU A 54 -14.99 -32.12 -20.42
C LEU A 54 -16.23 -32.82 -20.98
N MET A 55 -16.24 -33.15 -22.28
CA MET A 55 -17.35 -33.86 -22.91
C MET A 55 -17.54 -35.28 -22.33
N GLU A 56 -16.48 -36.04 -22.13
CA GLU A 56 -16.47 -37.35 -21.50
C GLU A 56 -16.95 -37.31 -20.04
N ASN A 57 -16.71 -36.20 -19.35
CA ASN A 57 -17.17 -35.97 -17.98
C ASN A 57 -18.55 -35.28 -17.88
N GLY A 58 -19.31 -35.23 -18.98
CA GLY A 58 -20.69 -34.79 -19.03
C GLY A 58 -20.93 -33.29 -19.14
N TYR A 59 -19.89 -32.48 -19.34
CA TYR A 59 -20.07 -31.06 -19.55
C TYR A 59 -20.80 -30.79 -20.88
N GLY A 60 -21.72 -29.84 -20.90
CA GLY A 60 -22.47 -29.47 -22.11
C GLY A 60 -23.71 -30.35 -22.38
N THR A 61 -23.96 -31.41 -21.63
CA THR A 61 -25.08 -32.34 -21.87
C THR A 61 -26.38 -31.90 -21.19
N ASN A 62 -26.39 -30.87 -20.41
CA ASN A 62 -27.55 -30.32 -19.71
C ASN A 62 -28.31 -31.37 -18.84
N ILE A 63 -27.69 -32.43 -18.44
CA ILE A 63 -28.30 -33.50 -17.66
C ILE A 63 -27.92 -33.28 -16.19
N SER A 64 -28.90 -32.94 -15.39
CA SER A 64 -28.74 -32.91 -13.94
C SER A 64 -28.34 -34.31 -13.46
N GLY A 65 -27.17 -34.41 -12.80
CA GLY A 65 -26.70 -35.65 -12.20
C GLY A 65 -25.41 -36.23 -12.77
N THR A 66 -24.81 -35.65 -13.81
CA THR A 66 -23.54 -36.14 -14.36
C THR A 66 -22.28 -35.67 -13.59
N GLY A 67 -22.46 -34.93 -12.52
CA GLY A 67 -21.36 -34.57 -11.64
C GLY A 67 -20.45 -33.44 -12.16
N VAL A 68 -20.80 -32.78 -13.25
CA VAL A 68 -20.11 -31.59 -13.76
C VAL A 68 -20.97 -30.37 -13.44
N ASP A 69 -20.55 -29.55 -12.68
CA ASP A 69 -20.81 -28.26 -12.16
C ASP A 69 -21.82 -27.31 -12.75
N LEU A 70 -23.02 -27.67 -12.94
CA LEU A 70 -23.76 -26.97 -13.93
C LEU A 70 -24.90 -26.09 -13.55
N PRO A 71 -25.42 -26.06 -12.33
CA PRO A 71 -26.46 -25.08 -11.99
C PRO A 71 -25.98 -23.62 -12.07
N ASP A 72 -24.70 -23.39 -11.82
CA ASP A 72 -24.12 -22.03 -11.65
C ASP A 72 -23.23 -21.60 -12.82
N ASP A 73 -23.07 -22.42 -13.86
CA ASP A 73 -22.26 -22.12 -15.04
C ASP A 73 -23.14 -21.45 -16.09
N ASP A 74 -22.79 -20.23 -16.50
CA ASP A 74 -23.53 -19.48 -17.53
C ASP A 74 -23.27 -19.97 -18.96
N GLY A 75 -22.42 -20.99 -19.12
CA GLY A 75 -22.04 -21.61 -20.39
C GLY A 75 -21.06 -20.81 -21.23
N LEU A 76 -20.71 -19.59 -20.82
CA LEU A 76 -19.63 -18.76 -21.39
C LEU A 76 -18.45 -18.68 -20.44
N HIS A 77 -18.72 -18.65 -19.14
CA HIS A 77 -17.74 -18.60 -18.08
C HIS A 77 -17.90 -19.84 -17.22
N TYR A 78 -16.83 -20.56 -17.04
CA TYR A 78 -16.86 -21.76 -16.20
C TYR A 78 -16.86 -21.40 -14.73
N THR A 79 -17.58 -22.19 -13.93
CA THR A 79 -17.50 -22.06 -12.47
C THR A 79 -16.09 -22.36 -11.97
N THR A 80 -15.78 -21.89 -10.76
CA THR A 80 -14.49 -22.18 -10.11
C THR A 80 -14.21 -23.69 -10.03
N LYS A 81 -15.25 -24.51 -9.92
CA LYS A 81 -15.15 -25.96 -9.80
C LYS A 81 -14.81 -26.59 -11.16
N THR A 82 -15.42 -26.12 -12.25
CA THR A 82 -15.08 -26.53 -13.63
C THR A 82 -13.64 -26.13 -13.99
N TYR A 83 -13.21 -24.92 -13.68
CA TYR A 83 -11.81 -24.52 -13.86
C TYR A 83 -10.83 -25.40 -13.09
N LYS A 84 -11.15 -25.80 -11.85
CA LYS A 84 -10.31 -26.72 -11.08
C LYS A 84 -10.18 -28.09 -11.73
N ARG A 85 -11.24 -28.60 -12.35
CA ARG A 85 -11.23 -29.90 -13.07
C ARG A 85 -10.34 -29.82 -14.32
N ILE A 86 -10.53 -28.79 -15.15
CA ILE A 86 -9.70 -28.56 -16.33
C ILE A 86 -8.22 -28.46 -15.94
N PHE A 87 -7.94 -27.69 -14.91
CA PHE A 87 -6.57 -27.52 -14.45
C PHE A 87 -5.97 -28.83 -13.93
N LYS A 88 -6.75 -29.60 -13.15
CA LYS A 88 -6.29 -30.89 -12.67
C LYS A 88 -5.96 -31.82 -13.83
N TYR A 89 -6.81 -31.89 -14.84
CA TYR A 89 -6.57 -32.68 -16.04
C TYR A 89 -5.27 -32.29 -16.77
N CYS A 90 -5.05 -31.00 -16.96
CA CYS A 90 -3.82 -30.49 -17.57
C CYS A 90 -2.57 -30.82 -16.72
N LEU A 91 -2.68 -30.73 -15.41
CA LEU A 91 -1.59 -31.06 -14.50
C LEU A 91 -1.28 -32.56 -14.51
N ASP A 92 -2.29 -33.39 -14.46
CA ASP A 92 -2.14 -34.86 -14.52
C ASP A 92 -1.52 -35.27 -15.86
N TYR A 93 -1.90 -34.63 -16.97
CA TYR A 93 -1.31 -34.82 -18.27
C TYR A 93 0.19 -34.49 -18.29
N LEU A 94 0.56 -33.33 -17.75
CA LEU A 94 1.96 -32.90 -17.68
C LEU A 94 2.81 -33.84 -16.80
N ILE A 95 2.29 -34.27 -15.67
CA ILE A 95 2.99 -35.19 -14.75
C ILE A 95 3.19 -36.56 -15.42
N LEU A 96 2.21 -37.03 -16.18
CA LEU A 96 2.27 -38.34 -16.83
C LEU A 96 3.26 -38.38 -18.00
N HIS A 97 3.40 -37.30 -18.75
CA HIS A 97 4.14 -37.27 -20.01
C HIS A 97 5.54 -36.64 -19.92
N TYR A 98 5.86 -35.94 -18.81
CA TYR A 98 7.14 -35.25 -18.67
C TYR A 98 7.85 -35.58 -17.36
N PRO A 99 9.18 -35.81 -17.40
CA PRO A 99 9.99 -35.90 -16.18
C PRO A 99 9.91 -34.60 -15.39
N PHE A 100 9.79 -34.70 -14.10
CA PHE A 100 9.62 -33.56 -13.20
C PHE A 100 10.67 -32.46 -13.38
N ARG A 101 11.94 -32.83 -13.63
CA ARG A 101 13.01 -31.87 -13.93
C ARG A 101 12.74 -31.01 -15.16
N GLU A 102 12.05 -31.55 -16.18
CA GLU A 102 11.68 -30.77 -17.36
C GLU A 102 10.55 -29.80 -17.08
N ILE A 103 9.57 -30.17 -16.27
CA ILE A 103 8.46 -29.28 -15.84
C ILE A 103 9.02 -28.10 -15.06
N LEU A 104 9.97 -28.32 -14.14
CA LEU A 104 10.67 -27.28 -13.40
C LEU A 104 11.53 -26.38 -14.31
N ARG A 105 12.22 -26.97 -15.30
CA ARG A 105 13.03 -26.23 -16.27
C ARG A 105 12.17 -25.33 -17.18
N MET A 106 10.97 -25.78 -17.53
CA MET A 106 9.97 -24.98 -18.24
C MET A 106 9.53 -23.77 -17.41
N ARG A 107 9.30 -23.95 -16.09
CA ARG A 107 9.00 -22.87 -15.17
C ARG A 107 10.12 -21.84 -15.08
N GLN A 108 11.36 -22.26 -14.99
CA GLN A 108 12.53 -21.35 -14.95
C GLN A 108 12.75 -20.59 -16.26
N LEU A 109 12.46 -21.19 -17.41
CA LEU A 109 12.57 -20.56 -18.71
C LEU A 109 11.43 -19.55 -18.97
N CYS A 110 10.23 -19.83 -18.50
CA CYS A 110 9.13 -18.86 -18.48
C CYS A 110 9.43 -17.64 -17.58
N ASN A 111 10.25 -17.83 -16.54
CA ASN A 111 10.69 -16.75 -15.66
C ASN A 111 11.77 -15.84 -16.28
N ARG A 112 12.54 -16.32 -17.27
CA ARG A 112 13.69 -15.61 -17.83
C ARG A 112 13.46 -14.94 -19.19
N LYS A 113 12.41 -15.26 -19.93
CA LYS A 113 12.11 -14.64 -21.24
C LYS A 113 10.70 -14.10 -21.28
N VAL A 114 10.63 -12.81 -21.14
CA VAL A 114 9.47 -11.99 -21.42
C VAL A 114 9.72 -11.28 -22.73
N LEU A 115 8.77 -11.31 -23.64
CA LEU A 115 8.52 -10.16 -24.53
C LEU A 115 7.17 -10.33 -25.24
N THR A 116 6.41 -9.24 -25.30
CA THR A 116 5.26 -8.89 -26.13
C THR A 116 3.93 -9.61 -25.85
N GLU A 117 2.86 -8.91 -26.02
CA GLU A 117 1.38 -9.13 -25.96
C GLU A 117 0.79 -10.43 -25.33
N GLU A 118 1.50 -11.54 -25.36
CA GLU A 118 1.17 -12.80 -24.67
C GLU A 118 1.31 -12.73 -23.13
N LYS A 119 1.86 -11.64 -22.60
CA LYS A 119 2.14 -11.46 -21.15
C LYS A 119 0.90 -11.54 -20.26
N ILE A 120 -0.25 -11.09 -20.72
CA ILE A 120 -1.47 -11.01 -19.90
C ILE A 120 -2.03 -12.40 -19.64
N PHE A 121 -1.98 -13.28 -20.61
CA PHE A 121 -2.48 -14.65 -20.46
C PHE A 121 -1.56 -15.49 -19.56
N VAL A 122 -0.25 -15.41 -19.77
CA VAL A 122 0.76 -16.11 -18.95
C VAL A 122 0.76 -15.61 -17.50
N GLN A 123 0.55 -14.33 -17.25
CA GLN A 123 0.53 -13.76 -15.91
C GLN A 123 -0.75 -14.11 -15.12
N LYS A 124 -1.90 -14.19 -15.78
CA LYS A 124 -3.14 -14.72 -15.18
C LYS A 124 -3.05 -16.22 -14.88
N CYS A 125 -2.46 -16.98 -15.79
CA CYS A 125 -2.18 -18.40 -15.54
C CYS A 125 -1.16 -18.60 -14.42
N ARG A 126 -0.18 -17.72 -14.26
CA ARG A 126 0.85 -17.75 -13.19
C ARG A 126 0.25 -17.62 -11.79
N SER A 127 -0.60 -16.61 -11.57
CA SER A 127 -1.24 -16.42 -10.24
C SER A 127 -2.23 -17.55 -9.92
N LEU A 128 -2.88 -18.12 -10.93
CA LEU A 128 -3.77 -19.27 -10.77
C LEU A 128 -2.96 -20.55 -10.52
N THR A 129 -1.86 -20.76 -11.24
CA THR A 129 -1.01 -21.96 -11.12
C THR A 129 -0.35 -22.03 -9.75
N ASP A 130 0.15 -20.93 -9.22
CA ASP A 130 0.75 -20.90 -7.89
C ASP A 130 -0.30 -21.16 -6.80
N ARG A 131 -1.49 -20.56 -6.88
CA ARG A 131 -2.57 -20.78 -5.91
C ARG A 131 -3.18 -22.19 -5.96
N ILE A 132 -3.33 -22.77 -7.13
CA ILE A 132 -3.97 -24.08 -7.28
C ILE A 132 -2.96 -25.21 -7.02
N PHE A 133 -1.68 -25.02 -7.33
CA PHE A 133 -0.62 -25.97 -6.98
C PHE A 133 -0.51 -26.16 -5.45
N PHE A 134 -0.62 -25.08 -4.67
CA PHE A 134 -0.68 -25.17 -3.21
C PHE A 134 -1.97 -25.82 -2.69
N TYR A 135 -3.12 -25.54 -3.29
CA TYR A 135 -4.41 -26.04 -2.82
C TYR A 135 -4.62 -27.54 -3.09
N SER A 136 -4.01 -28.10 -4.16
CA SER A 136 -4.10 -29.53 -4.47
C SER A 136 -3.19 -30.40 -3.60
N LEU A 137 -2.09 -29.85 -3.10
CA LEU A 137 -1.15 -30.56 -2.23
C LEU A 137 -1.68 -30.77 -0.80
N GLU A 138 -2.52 -29.87 -0.29
CA GLU A 138 -3.08 -29.97 1.06
C GLU A 138 -4.24 -30.98 1.19
N LYS A 139 -4.92 -31.33 0.09
CA LYS A 139 -6.18 -32.09 0.15
C LYS A 139 -6.12 -33.57 -0.22
N TYR A 140 -5.02 -34.09 -0.75
CA TYR A 140 -4.96 -35.50 -1.18
C TYR A 140 -3.69 -36.20 -0.71
N PRO A 141 -3.76 -37.02 0.35
CA PRO A 141 -2.73 -38.00 0.67
C PRO A 141 -2.85 -39.17 -0.30
N CYS A 142 -2.03 -39.18 -1.35
CA CYS A 142 -1.95 -40.36 -2.22
C CYS A 142 -0.94 -41.36 -1.71
N ALA A 143 -1.44 -42.55 -1.41
CA ALA A 143 -0.67 -43.74 -1.08
C ALA A 143 0.05 -44.28 -2.33
N ASN A 144 1.29 -43.86 -2.58
CA ASN A 144 2.18 -44.65 -3.42
C ASN A 144 3.65 -44.27 -3.15
N LYS A 145 4.51 -45.24 -2.89
CA LYS A 145 5.90 -45.08 -2.47
C LYS A 145 6.79 -44.24 -3.41
N ARG A 146 6.41 -44.02 -4.67
CA ARG A 146 7.14 -43.15 -5.59
C ARG A 146 6.92 -41.65 -5.35
N ASN A 147 5.83 -41.28 -4.68
CA ASN A 147 5.51 -39.90 -4.36
C ASN A 147 6.19 -39.41 -3.06
N SER A 148 6.68 -40.32 -2.20
CA SER A 148 7.34 -39.95 -0.95
C SER A 148 8.70 -39.24 -1.16
N LEU A 149 9.43 -39.59 -2.21
CA LEU A 149 10.64 -38.86 -2.59
C LEU A 149 10.31 -37.45 -3.12
N TYR A 150 9.23 -37.31 -3.88
CA TYR A 150 8.74 -36.05 -4.40
C TYR A 150 8.33 -35.07 -3.29
N TYR A 151 7.60 -35.54 -2.29
CA TYR A 151 7.22 -34.72 -1.13
C TYR A 151 8.42 -34.37 -0.27
N ARG A 152 9.40 -35.26 -0.18
CA ARG A 152 10.63 -35.01 0.60
C ARG A 152 11.52 -33.98 -0.09
N GLU A 153 11.69 -34.04 -1.43
CA GLU A 153 12.44 -33.02 -2.18
C GLU A 153 11.72 -31.66 -2.20
N MET A 154 10.37 -31.65 -2.27
CA MET A 154 9.58 -30.41 -2.18
C MET A 154 9.55 -29.81 -0.78
N SER A 155 9.55 -30.63 0.27
CA SER A 155 9.64 -30.14 1.65
C SER A 155 11.04 -29.58 1.96
N VAL A 156 12.07 -30.22 1.46
CA VAL A 156 13.46 -29.73 1.54
C VAL A 156 13.57 -28.39 0.77
N TRP A 157 12.99 -28.29 -0.43
CA TRP A 157 13.03 -27.04 -1.21
C TRP A 157 12.21 -25.89 -0.58
N LYS A 158 11.06 -26.20 0.05
CA LYS A 158 10.32 -25.23 0.87
C LYS A 158 11.11 -24.77 2.07
N ASN A 159 11.88 -25.67 2.67
CA ASN A 159 12.71 -25.35 3.82
C ASN A 159 13.97 -24.60 3.39
N GLU A 160 14.62 -24.96 2.29
CA GLU A 160 15.83 -24.28 1.80
C GLU A 160 15.56 -22.84 1.35
N GLU A 161 14.44 -22.54 0.63
CA GLU A 161 14.05 -21.15 0.32
C GLU A 161 13.61 -20.35 1.56
N LYS A 162 13.08 -21.02 2.57
CA LYS A 162 12.78 -20.39 3.86
C LYS A 162 14.04 -20.25 4.71
N GLU A 163 14.95 -21.24 4.67
CA GLU A 163 16.15 -21.25 5.50
C GLU A 163 17.20 -20.19 5.07
N GLU A 164 17.31 -19.83 3.80
CA GLU A 164 18.20 -18.74 3.33
C GLU A 164 17.76 -17.33 3.76
N LEU A 165 16.51 -17.16 4.19
CA LEU A 165 15.92 -15.87 4.63
C LEU A 165 15.58 -15.82 6.13
N ILE A 166 15.77 -16.92 6.87
CA ILE A 166 15.39 -17.00 8.28
C ILE A 166 16.62 -16.78 9.16
N MET A 167 16.61 -15.66 9.88
CA MET A 167 17.48 -15.51 11.04
C MET A 167 17.20 -16.66 12.02
N LYS A 168 18.24 -17.22 12.63
CA LYS A 168 18.16 -18.38 13.54
C LYS A 168 17.30 -18.17 14.79
N LEU A 169 16.76 -16.95 15.00
CA LEU A 169 15.98 -16.57 16.17
C LEU A 169 14.48 -16.62 15.84
N THR A 170 13.72 -17.30 16.69
CA THR A 170 12.25 -17.26 16.63
C THR A 170 11.74 -15.88 17.03
N THR A 171 10.84 -15.30 16.24
CA THR A 171 10.31 -13.97 16.52
C THR A 171 9.12 -14.02 17.48
N VAL A 172 8.91 -12.96 18.25
CA VAL A 172 7.73 -12.82 19.12
C VAL A 172 6.44 -12.90 18.31
N LYS A 173 6.45 -12.32 17.08
CA LYS A 173 5.29 -12.40 16.17
C LYS A 173 4.93 -13.83 15.77
N GLU A 174 5.92 -14.66 15.46
CA GLU A 174 5.70 -16.08 15.13
C GLU A 174 5.12 -16.83 16.33
N ILE A 175 5.65 -16.61 17.54
CA ILE A 175 5.17 -17.25 18.76
C ILE A 175 3.70 -16.92 19.01
N TYR A 176 3.29 -15.63 18.86
CA TYR A 176 1.89 -15.23 19.05
C TYR A 176 0.94 -15.78 17.97
N ARG A 177 1.40 -15.87 16.72
CA ARG A 177 0.57 -16.32 15.59
C ARG A 177 0.49 -17.83 15.44
N GLU A 178 1.58 -18.54 15.76
CA GLU A 178 1.72 -19.99 15.59
C GLU A 178 1.99 -20.68 16.94
N ARG A 179 1.35 -20.19 18.01
CA ARG A 179 1.59 -20.63 19.40
C ARG A 179 1.69 -22.15 19.56
N ASP A 180 0.74 -22.89 19.00
CA ASP A 180 0.64 -24.33 19.17
C ASP A 180 1.82 -25.11 18.56
N LYS A 181 2.57 -24.49 17.64
CA LYS A 181 3.79 -25.03 17.06
C LYS A 181 4.99 -24.94 18.02
N TYR A 182 5.00 -23.93 18.88
CA TYR A 182 6.14 -23.60 19.75
C TYR A 182 5.93 -24.01 21.20
N LEU A 183 4.69 -24.30 21.63
CA LEU A 183 4.42 -24.77 22.99
C LEU A 183 5.16 -26.07 23.28
N ASP A 184 5.76 -26.12 24.49
CA ASP A 184 6.60 -27.22 24.99
C ASP A 184 7.83 -27.51 24.13
N GLN A 185 8.21 -26.57 23.23
CA GLN A 185 9.43 -26.65 22.43
C GLN A 185 10.53 -25.73 23.00
N GLU A 186 11.77 -26.17 22.87
CA GLU A 186 12.93 -25.32 23.09
C GLU A 186 13.09 -24.37 21.90
N ILE A 187 13.07 -23.06 22.16
CA ILE A 187 13.22 -22.00 21.16
C ILE A 187 14.30 -21.01 21.58
N THR A 188 14.84 -20.29 20.61
CA THR A 188 15.80 -19.22 20.85
C THR A 188 15.21 -17.92 20.34
N VAL A 189 15.12 -16.90 21.21
CA VAL A 189 14.61 -15.56 20.90
C VAL A 189 15.65 -14.51 21.22
N GLY A 190 15.67 -13.40 20.46
CA GLY A 190 16.53 -12.25 20.75
C GLY A 190 15.70 -10.99 20.88
N GLY A 191 16.14 -10.04 21.72
CA GLY A 191 15.43 -8.77 21.85
C GLY A 191 15.97 -7.88 22.94
N TRP A 192 15.20 -6.83 23.24
CA TRP A 192 15.58 -5.82 24.22
C TRP A 192 14.74 -5.91 25.48
N VAL A 193 15.41 -5.75 26.61
CA VAL A 193 14.81 -5.75 27.96
C VAL A 193 13.91 -4.53 28.12
N ARG A 194 12.64 -4.76 28.45
CA ARG A 194 11.66 -3.73 28.83
C ARG A 194 11.56 -3.55 30.33
N SER A 195 11.70 -4.61 31.08
CA SER A 195 11.82 -4.58 32.55
C SER A 195 12.40 -5.88 33.06
N VAL A 196 13.09 -5.77 34.19
CA VAL A 196 13.51 -6.91 35.00
C VAL A 196 12.81 -6.82 36.35
N ARG A 197 12.37 -7.95 36.85
CA ARG A 197 11.89 -8.11 38.23
C ARG A 197 12.63 -9.29 38.83
N ASP A 198 13.29 -9.07 39.92
CA ASP A 198 14.06 -10.09 40.59
C ASP A 198 13.35 -10.56 41.86
N SER A 199 13.54 -11.82 42.20
CA SER A 199 13.22 -12.49 43.44
C SER A 199 14.47 -13.28 43.89
N LYS A 200 14.49 -13.78 45.12
CA LYS A 200 15.71 -14.41 45.67
C LYS A 200 16.17 -15.66 44.89
N THR A 201 15.23 -16.39 44.30
CA THR A 201 15.50 -17.68 43.64
C THR A 201 15.11 -17.72 42.17
N PHE A 202 14.39 -16.72 41.68
CA PHE A 202 13.99 -16.60 40.28
C PHE A 202 13.66 -15.14 39.95
N GLY A 203 13.58 -14.83 38.66
CA GLY A 203 13.18 -13.50 38.19
C GLY A 203 12.46 -13.54 36.87
N PHE A 204 11.97 -12.37 36.46
CA PHE A 204 11.25 -12.16 35.20
C PHE A 204 11.92 -11.07 34.37
N VAL A 205 12.16 -11.36 33.11
CA VAL A 205 12.51 -10.37 32.10
C VAL A 205 11.32 -10.22 31.16
N VAL A 206 10.92 -8.99 30.89
CA VAL A 206 10.00 -8.67 29.81
C VAL A 206 10.82 -8.30 28.59
N LEU A 207 10.73 -9.11 27.55
CA LEU A 207 11.47 -8.99 26.29
C LEU A 207 10.58 -8.40 25.19
N HIS A 208 11.17 -7.57 24.35
CA HIS A 208 10.56 -7.08 23.12
C HIS A 208 11.55 -7.17 21.97
N ASP A 209 11.18 -7.86 20.88
CA ASP A 209 12.06 -8.07 19.72
C ASP A 209 11.79 -7.11 18.54
N GLY A 210 10.81 -6.25 18.67
CA GLY A 210 10.43 -5.34 17.60
C GLY A 210 9.52 -5.94 16.51
N THR A 211 9.24 -7.23 16.49
CA THR A 211 8.44 -7.88 15.43
C THR A 211 6.93 -7.85 15.68
N TYR A 212 6.52 -7.71 16.93
CA TYR A 212 5.11 -7.71 17.35
C TYR A 212 4.86 -6.61 18.38
N PHE A 213 3.59 -6.21 18.56
CA PHE A 213 3.25 -5.17 19.53
C PHE A 213 3.36 -5.65 20.98
N GLU A 214 2.93 -6.89 21.23
CA GLU A 214 3.00 -7.49 22.55
C GLU A 214 4.43 -7.93 22.90
N THR A 215 4.68 -8.09 24.19
CA THR A 215 5.97 -8.49 24.74
C THR A 215 5.98 -9.96 25.15
N LEU A 216 7.16 -10.54 25.33
CA LEU A 216 7.36 -11.91 25.77
C LEU A 216 7.93 -11.92 27.18
N GLN A 217 7.34 -12.68 28.10
CA GLN A 217 7.87 -12.90 29.44
C GLN A 217 8.88 -14.04 29.42
N ILE A 218 10.02 -13.81 30.07
CA ILE A 218 11.10 -14.78 30.29
C ILE A 218 11.20 -15.00 31.79
N VAL A 219 11.22 -16.25 32.22
CA VAL A 219 11.49 -16.66 33.61
C VAL A 219 12.90 -17.20 33.69
N TYR A 220 13.71 -16.73 34.63
CA TYR A 220 15.06 -17.20 34.86
C TYR A 220 15.24 -17.56 36.33
N HIS A 221 16.14 -18.52 36.65
CA HIS A 221 16.32 -19.09 37.96
C HIS A 221 17.76 -18.89 38.47
N ASP A 222 17.93 -18.95 39.79
CA ASP A 222 19.24 -18.81 40.51
C ASP A 222 20.22 -19.97 40.22
N THR A 223 19.77 -21.00 39.56
CA THR A 223 20.59 -22.09 39.01
C THR A 223 21.45 -21.68 37.81
N MET A 224 21.21 -20.52 37.22
CA MET A 224 21.98 -19.99 36.08
C MET A 224 23.26 -19.31 36.59
N ASP A 225 24.40 -19.61 36.00
CA ASP A 225 25.73 -19.09 36.41
C ASP A 225 25.76 -17.54 36.38
N ASN A 226 25.04 -16.91 35.47
CA ASN A 226 24.96 -15.46 35.28
C ASN A 226 23.69 -14.81 35.90
N PHE A 227 23.01 -15.49 36.83
CA PHE A 227 21.80 -14.97 37.49
C PHE A 227 22.01 -13.56 38.07
N ALA A 228 23.15 -13.33 38.75
CA ALA A 228 23.46 -12.03 39.34
C ALA A 228 23.70 -10.90 38.32
N GLU A 229 24.11 -11.23 37.10
CA GLU A 229 24.24 -10.31 35.98
C GLU A 229 22.86 -9.98 35.42
N ILE A 230 22.05 -11.00 35.13
CA ILE A 230 20.72 -10.85 34.56
C ILE A 230 19.82 -10.01 35.46
N SER A 231 19.87 -10.24 36.79
CA SER A 231 19.05 -9.50 37.76
C SER A 231 19.36 -8.00 37.81
N LYS A 232 20.52 -7.57 37.33
CA LYS A 232 20.97 -6.17 37.28
C LYS A 232 20.85 -5.52 35.91
N LEU A 233 20.30 -6.21 34.92
CA LEU A 233 20.14 -5.65 33.57
C LEU A 233 19.22 -4.42 33.60
N ASN A 234 19.68 -3.36 32.94
CA ASN A 234 18.89 -2.16 32.72
C ASN A 234 17.93 -2.32 31.55
N VAL A 235 16.89 -1.50 31.56
CA VAL A 235 15.99 -1.32 30.40
C VAL A 235 16.81 -0.96 29.16
N GLY A 236 16.52 -1.60 28.03
CA GLY A 236 17.24 -1.40 26.78
C GLY A 236 18.43 -2.32 26.55
N ALA A 237 18.84 -3.12 27.54
CA ALA A 237 19.85 -4.16 27.32
C ALA A 237 19.39 -5.18 26.26
N ALA A 238 20.29 -5.64 25.42
CA ALA A 238 20.04 -6.64 24.39
C ALA A 238 20.43 -8.03 24.89
N ILE A 239 19.53 -9.00 24.75
CA ILE A 239 19.77 -10.39 25.20
C ILE A 239 19.29 -11.40 24.17
N ILE A 240 19.93 -12.56 24.15
CA ILE A 240 19.45 -13.78 23.50
C ILE A 240 19.05 -14.77 24.59
N VAL A 241 17.89 -15.38 24.44
CA VAL A 241 17.33 -16.33 25.40
C VAL A 241 17.03 -17.63 24.71
N LYS A 242 17.57 -18.73 25.23
CA LYS A 242 17.23 -20.09 24.86
C LYS A 242 16.42 -20.72 25.99
N GLY A 243 15.27 -21.32 25.68
CA GLY A 243 14.42 -21.92 26.69
C GLY A 243 13.15 -22.54 26.13
N THR A 244 12.36 -23.12 27.02
CA THR A 244 11.11 -23.80 26.65
C THR A 244 9.91 -22.84 26.77
N LEU A 245 9.10 -22.74 25.72
CA LEU A 245 7.86 -21.97 25.73
C LEU A 245 6.78 -22.77 26.49
N VAL A 246 6.23 -22.22 27.56
CA VAL A 246 5.20 -22.88 28.36
C VAL A 246 3.91 -22.05 28.41
N ALA A 247 2.75 -22.72 28.41
CA ALA A 247 1.46 -22.06 28.54
C ALA A 247 1.25 -21.54 29.98
N THR A 248 0.68 -20.34 30.10
CA THR A 248 0.36 -19.72 31.40
C THR A 248 -1.11 -19.27 31.47
N PRO A 249 -2.07 -20.22 31.45
CA PRO A 249 -3.51 -19.92 31.32
C PRO A 249 -4.09 -19.13 32.52
N GLN A 250 -3.38 -19.11 33.65
CA GLN A 250 -3.76 -18.35 34.85
C GLN A 250 -3.12 -16.96 34.95
N ALA A 251 -2.16 -16.64 34.04
CA ALA A 251 -1.45 -15.37 34.04
C ALA A 251 -2.07 -14.37 33.05
N LYS A 252 -1.63 -13.12 33.13
CA LYS A 252 -2.06 -12.07 32.19
C LYS A 252 -1.62 -12.37 30.75
N GLN A 253 -0.38 -12.88 30.59
CA GLN A 253 0.16 -13.33 29.30
C GLN A 253 -0.23 -14.79 29.06
N PRO A 254 -0.44 -15.21 27.79
CA PRO A 254 -0.90 -16.57 27.45
C PRO A 254 0.19 -17.63 27.60
N PHE A 255 1.45 -17.22 27.61
CA PHE A 255 2.65 -18.09 27.68
C PHE A 255 3.88 -17.30 28.16
N GLU A 256 4.93 -18.03 28.52
CA GLU A 256 6.23 -17.49 28.90
C GLU A 256 7.36 -18.45 28.49
N ILE A 257 8.59 -18.00 28.41
CA ILE A 257 9.77 -18.85 28.22
C ILE A 257 10.38 -19.16 29.59
N GLN A 258 10.51 -20.44 29.89
CA GLN A 258 11.37 -20.92 30.96
C GLN A 258 12.79 -21.00 30.42
N ALA A 259 13.64 -20.02 30.81
CA ALA A 259 14.98 -19.89 30.25
C ALA A 259 15.90 -21.01 30.74
N ALA A 260 16.57 -21.64 29.80
CA ALA A 260 17.70 -22.54 30.07
C ALA A 260 19.05 -21.79 30.00
N GLU A 261 19.13 -20.79 29.12
CA GLU A 261 20.32 -19.96 28.92
C GLU A 261 19.89 -18.52 28.52
N ILE A 262 20.59 -17.53 29.06
CA ILE A 262 20.49 -16.13 28.68
C ILE A 262 21.87 -15.57 28.39
N SER A 263 22.10 -15.11 27.16
CA SER A 263 23.31 -14.41 26.74
C SER A 263 23.06 -12.91 26.68
N VAL A 264 23.94 -12.12 27.30
CA VAL A 264 23.88 -10.66 27.24
C VAL A 264 24.70 -10.17 26.07
N GLU A 265 24.02 -9.72 25.00
CA GLU A 265 24.67 -9.20 23.79
C GLU A 265 25.14 -7.75 23.94
N GLY A 266 24.39 -6.97 24.73
CA GLY A 266 24.74 -5.57 24.98
C GLY A 266 24.09 -5.04 26.24
N THR A 267 24.86 -4.39 27.08
CA THR A 267 24.38 -3.74 28.28
C THR A 267 23.78 -2.38 27.96
N SER A 268 22.91 -1.87 28.84
CA SER A 268 22.36 -0.52 28.75
C SER A 268 22.88 0.32 29.90
N ALA A 269 23.34 1.52 29.62
CA ALA A 269 23.88 2.43 30.63
C ALA A 269 22.77 2.89 31.62
N PRO A 270 23.12 3.19 32.88
CA PRO A 270 22.13 3.57 33.89
C PRO A 270 21.37 4.85 33.59
N ASP A 271 21.94 5.73 32.77
CA ASP A 271 21.37 6.99 32.31
C ASP A 271 20.48 6.86 31.06
N TYR A 272 20.17 5.62 30.64
CA TYR A 272 19.26 5.37 29.51
C TYR A 272 17.98 6.20 29.62
N PRO A 273 17.66 7.08 28.65
CA PRO A 273 16.63 8.12 28.83
C PRO A 273 15.20 7.58 28.87
N LEU A 274 14.94 6.40 28.27
CA LEU A 274 13.63 5.78 28.26
C LEU A 274 13.41 4.85 29.46
N GLN A 275 13.47 5.43 30.64
CA GLN A 275 13.19 4.72 31.88
C GLN A 275 11.73 4.29 31.99
N LYS A 276 11.40 3.37 32.94
CA LYS A 276 10.06 2.84 33.18
C LYS A 276 9.12 3.90 33.78
N LYS A 277 8.82 4.93 32.99
CA LYS A 277 7.86 6.01 33.31
C LYS A 277 7.18 6.48 32.03
N ARG A 278 6.07 7.20 32.15
CA ARG A 278 5.44 7.86 31.02
C ARG A 278 6.30 9.05 30.58
N HIS A 279 6.60 9.11 29.29
CA HIS A 279 7.29 10.23 28.66
C HIS A 279 6.29 11.05 27.84
N SER A 280 6.43 12.39 27.85
CA SER A 280 5.63 13.25 26.98
C SER A 280 6.11 13.15 25.53
N LEU A 281 5.24 13.45 24.58
CA LEU A 281 5.59 13.46 23.16
C LEU A 281 6.65 14.55 22.86
N GLU A 282 6.56 15.69 23.53
CA GLU A 282 7.55 16.79 23.43
C GLU A 282 8.95 16.30 23.81
N TYR A 283 9.08 15.62 24.94
CA TYR A 283 10.36 15.02 25.33
C TYR A 283 10.85 13.99 24.31
N LEU A 284 9.96 13.13 23.82
CA LEU A 284 10.32 12.10 22.85
C LEU A 284 10.77 12.68 21.48
N ARG A 285 10.33 13.89 21.15
CA ARG A 285 10.83 14.63 19.97
C ARG A 285 12.29 15.08 20.14
N THR A 286 12.78 15.29 21.34
CA THR A 286 14.19 15.64 21.59
C THR A 286 15.15 14.44 21.51
N ILE A 287 14.62 13.22 21.47
CA ILE A 287 15.39 11.96 21.38
C ILE A 287 14.81 11.07 20.26
N THR A 288 14.64 11.62 19.07
CA THR A 288 14.01 10.95 17.92
C THR A 288 14.64 9.59 17.58
N HIS A 289 15.96 9.45 17.72
CA HIS A 289 16.72 8.21 17.52
C HIS A 289 16.37 7.08 18.51
N LEU A 290 15.81 7.40 19.67
CA LEU A 290 15.43 6.41 20.69
C LEU A 290 13.92 6.23 20.81
N ARG A 291 13.10 7.24 20.42
CA ARG A 291 11.65 7.20 20.66
C ARG A 291 10.95 6.00 20.02
N SER A 292 11.50 5.44 18.93
CA SER A 292 11.00 4.21 18.29
C SER A 292 10.99 3.00 19.23
N ARG A 293 11.76 3.05 20.32
CA ARG A 293 11.76 2.00 21.36
C ARG A 293 10.57 2.09 22.31
N THR A 294 9.71 3.12 22.22
CA THR A 294 8.49 3.22 23.02
C THR A 294 7.30 2.54 22.34
N ASN A 295 6.31 2.07 23.12
CA ASN A 295 5.12 1.43 22.57
C ASN A 295 4.37 2.34 21.58
N THR A 296 4.24 3.64 21.93
CA THR A 296 3.55 4.61 21.07
C THR A 296 4.19 4.69 19.69
N PHE A 297 5.51 4.89 19.64
CA PHE A 297 6.19 5.05 18.35
C PHE A 297 6.41 3.73 17.60
N GLN A 298 6.46 2.61 18.30
CA GLN A 298 6.39 1.30 17.66
C GLN A 298 5.05 1.11 16.95
N ALA A 299 3.94 1.42 17.61
CA ALA A 299 2.63 1.36 17.00
C ALA A 299 2.52 2.31 15.80
N VAL A 300 2.94 3.59 15.95
CA VAL A 300 2.91 4.58 14.88
C VAL A 300 3.67 4.10 13.65
N PHE A 301 4.93 3.68 13.82
CA PHE A 301 5.77 3.34 12.67
C PHE A 301 5.43 1.99 12.04
N ARG A 302 4.80 1.06 12.79
CA ARG A 302 4.19 -0.15 12.20
C ARG A 302 2.99 0.21 11.34
N VAL A 303 2.07 1.02 11.86
CA VAL A 303 0.91 1.48 11.09
C VAL A 303 1.35 2.30 9.88
N ARG A 304 2.36 3.19 10.01
CA ARG A 304 2.95 3.93 8.89
C ARG A 304 3.48 2.98 7.79
N SER A 305 4.27 1.97 8.18
CA SER A 305 4.81 0.99 7.23
C SER A 305 3.70 0.19 6.54
N LEU A 306 2.70 -0.24 7.30
CA LEU A 306 1.57 -1.00 6.77
C LEU A 306 0.69 -0.16 5.84
N CYS A 307 0.46 1.11 6.19
CA CYS A 307 -0.25 2.08 5.37
C CYS A 307 0.44 2.28 4.01
N ALA A 308 1.77 2.47 4.00
CA ALA A 308 2.54 2.60 2.76
C ALA A 308 2.38 1.35 1.87
N TYR A 309 2.50 0.16 2.46
CA TYR A 309 2.28 -1.09 1.72
C TYR A 309 0.85 -1.20 1.17
N ALA A 310 -0.16 -0.84 1.97
CA ALA A 310 -1.56 -0.88 1.56
C ALA A 310 -1.82 0.04 0.35
N ILE A 311 -1.23 1.24 0.32
CA ILE A 311 -1.33 2.18 -0.80
C ILE A 311 -0.71 1.58 -2.06
N HIS A 312 0.54 1.10 -1.99
CA HIS A 312 1.17 0.44 -3.12
C HIS A 312 0.35 -0.76 -3.61
N LYS A 313 -0.13 -1.59 -2.69
CA LYS A 313 -0.96 -2.76 -3.01
C LYS A 313 -2.27 -2.35 -3.71
N PHE A 314 -2.94 -1.31 -3.22
CA PHE A 314 -4.17 -0.80 -3.83
C PHE A 314 -3.97 -0.42 -5.30
N PHE A 315 -2.95 0.37 -5.60
CA PHE A 315 -2.68 0.83 -6.96
C PHE A 315 -2.15 -0.29 -7.86
N GLN A 316 -1.18 -1.07 -7.39
CA GLN A 316 -0.56 -2.15 -8.19
C GLN A 316 -1.57 -3.24 -8.58
N GLU A 317 -2.47 -3.65 -7.68
CA GLU A 317 -3.51 -4.64 -7.97
C GLU A 317 -4.56 -4.12 -8.96
N ARG A 318 -4.64 -2.80 -9.17
CA ARG A 318 -5.53 -2.14 -10.15
C ARG A 318 -4.82 -1.78 -11.45
N GLY A 319 -3.56 -2.20 -11.61
CA GLY A 319 -2.79 -2.01 -12.84
C GLY A 319 -2.21 -0.61 -13.02
N PHE A 320 -2.12 0.18 -11.95
CA PHE A 320 -1.40 1.45 -11.97
C PHE A 320 0.11 1.22 -12.06
N VAL A 321 0.80 2.09 -12.78
CA VAL A 321 2.26 2.12 -12.85
C VAL A 321 2.79 3.11 -11.81
N TYR A 322 3.70 2.64 -10.96
CA TYR A 322 4.44 3.52 -10.04
C TYR A 322 5.52 4.29 -10.80
N VAL A 323 5.52 5.61 -10.67
CA VAL A 323 6.46 6.51 -11.35
C VAL A 323 7.37 7.17 -10.33
N HIS A 324 8.68 7.12 -10.57
CA HIS A 324 9.65 7.93 -9.85
C HIS A 324 9.73 9.31 -10.49
N THR A 325 9.15 10.31 -9.86
CA THR A 325 9.25 11.71 -10.28
C THR A 325 10.49 12.37 -9.68
N PRO A 326 11.10 13.36 -10.36
CA PRO A 326 12.30 14.02 -9.88
C PRO A 326 12.05 14.77 -8.56
N LEU A 327 13.00 14.71 -7.63
CA LEU A 327 12.99 15.52 -6.42
C LEU A 327 13.62 16.89 -6.61
N ILE A 328 14.56 17.02 -7.57
CA ILE A 328 15.17 18.29 -7.96
C ILE A 328 14.51 18.72 -9.26
N THR A 329 13.94 19.90 -9.27
CA THR A 329 13.15 20.45 -10.39
C THR A 329 13.53 21.89 -10.69
N GLY A 330 13.33 22.31 -11.95
CA GLY A 330 13.41 23.70 -12.37
C GLY A 330 12.04 24.37 -12.52
N SER A 331 10.93 23.67 -12.17
CA SER A 331 9.56 24.21 -12.28
C SER A 331 8.82 24.12 -10.95
N ASP A 332 7.98 25.12 -10.66
CA ASP A 332 7.08 25.13 -9.51
C ASP A 332 5.73 24.52 -9.91
N CYS A 333 5.39 23.37 -9.33
CA CYS A 333 4.13 22.68 -9.64
C CYS A 333 2.89 23.50 -9.22
N GLU A 334 2.96 24.23 -8.13
CA GLU A 334 1.82 24.99 -7.60
C GLU A 334 1.80 26.46 -8.05
N GLY A 335 2.91 26.95 -8.61
CA GLY A 335 3.06 28.31 -9.14
C GLY A 335 3.16 29.41 -8.09
N ALA A 336 3.28 29.08 -6.82
CA ALA A 336 3.39 30.00 -5.69
C ALA A 336 4.07 29.36 -4.48
N GLY A 337 4.73 28.21 -4.65
CA GLY A 337 5.32 27.45 -3.55
C GLY A 337 6.63 28.07 -3.06
N GLU A 338 6.80 28.23 -1.75
CA GLU A 338 8.10 28.48 -1.15
C GLU A 338 8.96 27.21 -1.27
N MET A 339 9.90 27.19 -2.23
CA MET A 339 10.76 26.04 -2.50
C MET A 339 12.13 26.19 -1.84
N PHE A 340 12.69 25.04 -1.39
CA PHE A 340 14.10 24.99 -1.00
C PHE A 340 14.98 25.00 -2.24
N GLN A 341 15.90 25.94 -2.34
CA GLN A 341 16.85 26.00 -3.42
C GLN A 341 17.92 24.91 -3.30
N VAL A 342 18.28 24.32 -4.43
CA VAL A 342 19.37 23.35 -4.55
C VAL A 342 20.50 23.96 -5.36
N THR A 343 21.65 24.17 -4.75
CA THR A 343 22.83 24.78 -5.39
C THR A 343 24.11 24.14 -4.90
N THR A 344 25.12 24.13 -5.76
CA THR A 344 26.52 23.80 -5.44
C THR A 344 27.45 24.99 -5.41
N MET A 345 26.93 26.20 -5.61
CA MET A 345 27.70 27.43 -5.55
C MET A 345 28.23 27.70 -4.15
N ASP A 346 29.42 28.30 -4.05
CA ASP A 346 29.92 28.81 -2.78
C ASP A 346 29.12 30.05 -2.38
N LEU A 347 28.34 29.95 -1.32
CA LEU A 347 27.50 31.03 -0.80
C LEU A 347 28.32 32.27 -0.32
N ASN A 348 29.65 32.12 -0.10
CA ASN A 348 30.53 33.25 0.22
C ASN A 348 31.05 33.96 -1.03
N ASN A 349 30.90 33.36 -2.22
CA ASN A 349 31.40 33.90 -3.48
C ASN A 349 30.47 33.51 -4.64
N ILE A 350 29.24 34.03 -4.59
CA ILE A 350 28.20 33.71 -5.56
C ILE A 350 28.54 34.40 -6.90
N PRO A 351 28.65 33.65 -8.02
CA PRO A 351 28.88 34.26 -9.35
C PRO A 351 27.68 35.09 -9.77
N THR A 352 27.96 36.25 -10.39
CA THR A 352 26.92 37.18 -10.88
C THR A 352 27.13 37.51 -12.35
N ASP A 353 26.02 37.78 -13.05
CA ASP A 353 26.01 38.29 -14.42
C ASP A 353 26.42 39.76 -14.47
N ASP A 354 26.53 40.32 -15.67
CA ASP A 354 26.90 41.74 -15.90
C ASP A 354 25.88 42.73 -15.29
N LYS A 355 24.70 42.28 -14.91
CA LYS A 355 23.63 43.07 -14.27
C LYS A 355 23.61 42.91 -12.74
N GLY A 356 24.46 42.07 -12.20
CA GLY A 356 24.52 41.76 -10.76
C GLY A 356 23.51 40.73 -10.28
N ASN A 357 22.80 40.02 -11.17
CA ASN A 357 21.96 38.90 -10.80
C ASN A 357 22.81 37.62 -10.64
N ILE A 358 22.33 36.64 -9.89
CA ILE A 358 23.01 35.34 -9.73
C ILE A 358 23.13 34.68 -11.11
N ASP A 359 24.35 34.26 -11.47
CA ASP A 359 24.64 33.57 -12.72
C ASP A 359 24.52 32.04 -12.51
N TYR A 360 23.30 31.53 -12.59
CA TYR A 360 23.02 30.10 -12.46
C TYR A 360 23.62 29.23 -13.57
N SER A 361 24.12 29.81 -14.68
CA SER A 361 24.83 29.05 -15.72
C SER A 361 26.12 28.41 -15.20
N GLN A 362 26.65 28.90 -14.08
CA GLN A 362 27.82 28.38 -13.39
C GLN A 362 27.47 27.35 -12.29
N ASP A 363 26.20 27.14 -12.00
CA ASP A 363 25.79 26.11 -11.05
C ASP A 363 25.75 24.71 -11.71
N PHE A 364 25.63 23.67 -10.90
CA PHE A 364 25.71 22.27 -11.32
C PHE A 364 24.76 21.93 -12.48
N PHE A 365 23.51 22.39 -12.44
CA PHE A 365 22.51 22.14 -13.48
C PHE A 365 22.46 23.22 -14.59
N GLY A 366 23.26 24.24 -14.51
CA GLY A 366 23.29 25.35 -15.47
C GLY A 366 22.04 26.25 -15.44
N LYS A 367 21.18 26.11 -14.43
CA LYS A 367 19.96 26.89 -14.19
C LYS A 367 19.57 26.81 -12.73
N GLU A 368 18.70 27.71 -12.30
CA GLU A 368 18.08 27.61 -10.97
C GLU A 368 17.33 26.32 -10.79
N THR A 369 17.55 25.63 -9.64
CA THR A 369 16.88 24.37 -9.28
C THR A 369 16.48 24.37 -7.83
N ASN A 370 15.38 23.63 -7.56
CA ASN A 370 14.75 23.57 -6.26
C ASN A 370 14.34 22.15 -5.90
N LEU A 371 14.06 21.89 -4.62
CA LEU A 371 13.37 20.68 -4.21
C LEU A 371 11.89 20.78 -4.56
N THR A 372 11.31 19.71 -5.08
CA THR A 372 9.94 19.68 -5.58
C THR A 372 8.89 19.85 -4.46
N VAL A 373 7.82 20.57 -4.75
CA VAL A 373 6.63 20.70 -3.91
C VAL A 373 5.56 19.64 -4.23
N SER A 374 5.67 18.98 -5.41
CA SER A 374 4.76 17.94 -5.90
C SER A 374 5.37 17.21 -7.10
N GLY A 375 5.10 15.92 -7.23
CA GLY A 375 5.46 15.13 -8.41
C GLY A 375 4.43 15.16 -9.54
N GLN A 376 3.30 15.88 -9.37
CA GLN A 376 2.14 15.83 -10.24
C GLN A 376 2.45 16.10 -11.71
N LEU A 377 3.08 17.24 -12.05
CA LEU A 377 3.31 17.63 -13.45
C LEU A 377 4.12 16.59 -14.23
N ASN A 378 5.13 16.02 -13.58
CA ASN A 378 5.92 14.93 -14.16
C ASN A 378 5.12 13.62 -14.23
N CYS A 379 4.26 13.34 -13.25
CA CYS A 379 3.40 12.16 -13.24
C CYS A 379 2.37 12.19 -14.38
N GLU A 380 1.79 13.36 -14.69
CA GLU A 380 0.86 13.57 -15.81
C GLU A 380 1.49 13.20 -17.16
N THR A 381 2.80 13.39 -17.36
CA THR A 381 3.48 12.99 -18.59
C THR A 381 3.40 11.47 -18.81
N PHE A 382 3.49 10.72 -17.73
CA PHE A 382 3.36 9.25 -17.75
C PHE A 382 1.90 8.80 -17.88
N ALA A 383 0.94 9.55 -17.32
CA ALA A 383 -0.47 9.24 -17.49
C ALA A 383 -0.89 9.28 -18.97
N GLN A 384 -0.36 10.20 -19.75
CA GLN A 384 -0.59 10.31 -21.20
C GLN A 384 -0.01 9.12 -22.00
N ALA A 385 0.81 8.27 -21.39
CA ALA A 385 1.42 7.09 -22.01
C ALA A 385 0.95 5.77 -21.41
N PHE A 386 0.75 5.71 -20.08
CA PHE A 386 0.43 4.51 -19.33
C PHE A 386 -1.01 4.46 -18.81
N ARG A 387 -1.79 5.51 -19.03
CA ARG A 387 -3.18 5.71 -18.62
C ARG A 387 -3.37 5.92 -17.13
N ASN A 388 -2.99 4.96 -16.29
CA ASN A 388 -3.15 5.02 -14.84
C ASN A 388 -1.78 4.93 -14.17
N VAL A 389 -1.37 5.98 -13.52
CA VAL A 389 -0.06 6.07 -12.87
C VAL A 389 -0.21 6.64 -11.47
N TYR A 390 0.81 6.49 -10.65
CA TYR A 390 0.91 7.20 -9.38
C TYR A 390 2.36 7.42 -9.00
N THR A 391 2.64 8.51 -8.31
CA THR A 391 3.88 8.72 -7.57
C THR A 391 3.62 8.58 -6.07
N PHE A 392 4.62 8.15 -5.33
CA PHE A 392 4.63 8.10 -3.87
C PHE A 392 6.03 8.45 -3.43
N GLY A 393 6.25 9.70 -3.09
CA GLY A 393 7.59 10.21 -2.85
C GLY A 393 7.62 11.44 -1.95
N PRO A 394 8.82 11.80 -1.49
CA PRO A 394 9.02 13.00 -0.68
C PRO A 394 8.74 14.28 -1.48
N THR A 395 8.15 15.24 -0.79
CA THR A 395 7.91 16.61 -1.23
C THR A 395 8.39 17.58 -0.17
N PHE A 396 8.70 18.80 -0.57
CA PHE A 396 9.37 19.77 0.27
C PHE A 396 8.68 21.12 0.16
N ARG A 397 8.41 21.78 1.30
CA ARG A 397 7.85 23.13 1.34
C ARG A 397 8.61 23.98 2.34
N ALA A 398 9.12 25.11 1.92
CA ALA A 398 9.91 26.03 2.75
C ALA A 398 9.04 27.01 3.55
N GLU A 399 7.74 26.80 3.59
CA GLU A 399 6.78 27.63 4.32
C GLU A 399 7.17 27.79 5.80
N ASN A 400 7.23 29.04 6.26
CA ASN A 400 7.48 29.34 7.66
C ASN A 400 6.24 29.12 8.51
N SER A 401 5.74 27.89 8.52
CA SER A 401 4.53 27.48 9.24
C SER A 401 4.87 26.58 10.43
N ASN A 402 4.48 27.00 11.64
CA ASN A 402 4.78 26.29 12.88
C ASN A 402 3.55 25.59 13.48
N THR A 403 2.67 25.04 12.63
CA THR A 403 1.47 24.34 13.06
C THR A 403 1.74 22.87 13.38
N THR A 404 0.73 22.19 13.91
CA THR A 404 0.77 20.74 14.17
C THR A 404 0.62 19.87 12.90
N ARG A 405 0.36 20.49 11.74
CA ARG A 405 0.03 19.81 10.48
C ARG A 405 1.03 20.06 9.37
N HIS A 406 2.02 20.95 9.57
CA HIS A 406 3.03 21.30 8.58
C HIS A 406 4.40 20.73 8.95
N ALA A 407 5.07 20.20 7.95
CA ALA A 407 6.46 19.79 7.98
C ALA A 407 7.12 20.24 6.68
N ALA A 408 8.41 20.56 6.73
CA ALA A 408 9.16 20.99 5.55
C ALA A 408 9.47 19.85 4.59
N GLU A 409 9.49 18.62 5.08
CA GLU A 409 9.62 17.38 4.31
C GLU A 409 8.49 16.43 4.71
N PHE A 410 7.75 15.95 3.74
CA PHE A 410 6.67 14.99 3.91
C PHE A 410 6.48 14.19 2.61
N TRP A 411 5.62 13.16 2.62
CA TRP A 411 5.41 12.31 1.45
C TRP A 411 4.03 12.52 0.85
N MET A 412 3.96 12.57 -0.48
CA MET A 412 2.71 12.67 -1.22
C MET A 412 2.44 11.39 -2.01
N ILE A 413 1.18 11.02 -2.08
CA ILE A 413 0.66 10.01 -3.00
C ILE A 413 -0.18 10.74 -4.04
N GLU A 414 0.24 10.68 -5.31
CA GLU A 414 -0.34 11.47 -6.37
C GLU A 414 -0.64 10.58 -7.59
N PRO A 415 -1.83 9.94 -7.64
CA PRO A 415 -2.28 9.23 -8.83
C PRO A 415 -2.76 10.22 -9.91
N GLU A 416 -2.50 9.85 -11.18
CA GLU A 416 -2.99 10.55 -12.37
C GLU A 416 -3.59 9.55 -13.35
N CYS A 417 -4.81 9.83 -13.82
CA CYS A 417 -5.59 8.93 -14.65
C CYS A 417 -6.04 9.62 -15.94
N ALA A 418 -5.53 9.13 -17.07
CA ALA A 418 -6.01 9.58 -18.38
C ALA A 418 -7.42 9.00 -18.67
N PHE A 419 -8.22 9.76 -19.43
CA PHE A 419 -9.62 9.48 -19.76
C PHE A 419 -10.59 9.52 -18.57
N ALA A 420 -10.14 9.98 -17.41
CA ALA A 420 -10.94 10.13 -16.20
C ALA A 420 -11.43 11.58 -16.05
N ASP A 421 -12.65 11.75 -15.58
CA ASP A 421 -13.22 13.05 -15.19
C ASP A 421 -13.15 13.24 -13.65
N LEU A 422 -13.78 14.32 -13.17
CA LEU A 422 -13.80 14.62 -11.73
C LEU A 422 -14.53 13.55 -10.91
N GLU A 423 -15.60 12.96 -11.48
CA GLU A 423 -16.36 11.92 -10.79
C GLU A 423 -15.55 10.62 -10.65
N ASP A 424 -14.88 10.21 -11.71
CA ASP A 424 -13.96 9.07 -11.68
C ASP A 424 -12.85 9.26 -10.63
N ASN A 425 -12.35 10.49 -10.51
CA ASN A 425 -11.32 10.86 -9.55
C ASN A 425 -11.82 10.74 -8.09
N MET A 426 -13.02 11.27 -7.80
CA MET A 426 -13.66 11.13 -6.49
C MET A 426 -13.89 9.65 -6.12
N ASN A 427 -14.36 8.84 -7.08
CA ASN A 427 -14.59 7.41 -6.87
C ASN A 427 -13.30 6.67 -6.56
N LEU A 428 -12.20 6.99 -7.24
CA LEU A 428 -10.87 6.41 -6.96
C LEU A 428 -10.36 6.81 -5.57
N ALA A 429 -10.49 8.09 -5.20
CA ALA A 429 -10.07 8.61 -3.90
C ALA A 429 -10.83 7.95 -2.75
N GLU A 430 -12.17 7.85 -2.88
CA GLU A 430 -13.03 7.16 -1.91
C GLU A 430 -12.64 5.68 -1.76
N ALA A 431 -12.46 4.97 -2.88
CA ALA A 431 -12.09 3.55 -2.87
C ALA A 431 -10.72 3.33 -2.22
N MET A 432 -9.73 4.19 -2.50
CA MET A 432 -8.40 4.11 -1.92
C MET A 432 -8.45 4.33 -0.41
N LEU A 433 -9.08 5.39 0.05
CA LEU A 433 -9.13 5.73 1.48
C LEU A 433 -9.81 4.62 2.29
N LYS A 434 -10.95 4.13 1.81
CA LYS A 434 -11.67 3.00 2.43
C LYS A 434 -10.82 1.72 2.46
N TYR A 435 -10.11 1.44 1.39
CA TYR A 435 -9.21 0.27 1.31
C TYR A 435 -8.10 0.36 2.34
N VAL A 436 -7.41 1.49 2.41
CA VAL A 436 -6.30 1.72 3.34
C VAL A 436 -6.76 1.58 4.80
N ILE A 437 -7.89 2.21 5.16
CA ILE A 437 -8.46 2.11 6.50
C ILE A 437 -8.74 0.64 6.86
N ARG A 438 -9.48 -0.09 6.01
CA ARG A 438 -9.79 -1.52 6.25
C ARG A 438 -8.54 -2.36 6.37
N TYR A 439 -7.58 -2.15 5.48
CA TYR A 439 -6.33 -2.90 5.48
C TYR A 439 -5.54 -2.73 6.79
N VAL A 440 -5.47 -1.51 7.32
CA VAL A 440 -4.79 -1.23 8.58
C VAL A 440 -5.55 -1.84 9.76
N LEU A 441 -6.88 -1.68 9.82
CA LEU A 441 -7.72 -2.26 10.88
C LEU A 441 -7.60 -3.80 10.94
N GLU A 442 -7.51 -4.47 9.78
CA GLU A 442 -7.40 -5.94 9.69
C GLU A 442 -6.00 -6.47 10.02
N ASN A 443 -4.94 -5.70 9.73
CA ASN A 443 -3.56 -6.19 9.80
C ASN A 443 -2.73 -5.64 10.97
N ALA A 444 -3.27 -4.66 11.72
CA ALA A 444 -2.65 -4.08 12.91
C ALA A 444 -3.64 -3.91 14.07
N PRO A 445 -4.46 -4.92 14.42
CA PRO A 445 -5.52 -4.77 15.42
C PRO A 445 -4.99 -4.41 16.80
N GLU A 446 -3.81 -4.89 17.19
CA GLU A 446 -3.20 -4.61 18.49
C GLU A 446 -2.79 -3.13 18.60
N GLU A 447 -2.12 -2.60 17.58
CA GLU A 447 -1.72 -1.21 17.49
C GLU A 447 -2.95 -0.28 17.44
N MET A 448 -3.97 -0.66 16.67
CA MET A 448 -5.19 0.13 16.55
C MET A 448 -6.00 0.16 17.86
N ASN A 449 -6.07 -0.95 18.58
CA ASN A 449 -6.65 -1.01 19.91
C ASN A 449 -5.86 -0.14 20.92
N PHE A 450 -4.53 -0.13 20.82
CA PHE A 450 -3.69 0.75 21.64
C PHE A 450 -4.00 2.23 21.37
N PHE A 451 -4.08 2.65 20.10
CA PHE A 451 -4.43 4.03 19.77
C PHE A 451 -5.81 4.41 20.27
N ASN A 452 -6.81 3.56 20.07
CA ASN A 452 -8.17 3.81 20.56
C ASN A 452 -8.25 3.94 22.08
N SER A 453 -7.40 3.20 22.81
CA SER A 453 -7.41 3.20 24.28
C SER A 453 -6.62 4.35 24.90
N PHE A 454 -5.50 4.75 24.28
CA PHE A 454 -4.51 5.62 24.92
C PHE A 454 -4.24 6.94 24.20
N VAL A 455 -4.64 7.06 22.92
CA VAL A 455 -4.37 8.26 22.10
C VAL A 455 -5.67 8.99 21.76
N ASP A 456 -6.63 8.32 21.13
CA ASP A 456 -7.87 8.90 20.64
C ASP A 456 -9.05 7.96 20.88
N LYS A 457 -9.79 8.19 21.96
CA LYS A 457 -10.99 7.42 22.27
C LYS A 457 -12.08 7.66 21.22
N GLY A 458 -12.56 6.59 20.59
CA GLY A 458 -13.52 6.65 19.48
C GLY A 458 -12.85 6.60 18.10
N LEU A 459 -11.53 6.43 18.03
CA LEU A 459 -10.80 6.27 16.78
C LEU A 459 -11.35 5.12 15.92
N LEU A 460 -11.55 3.95 16.50
CA LEU A 460 -12.06 2.77 15.79
C LEU A 460 -13.47 3.00 15.24
N ASP A 461 -14.36 3.63 16.02
CA ASP A 461 -15.72 3.93 15.58
C ASP A 461 -15.70 4.91 14.40
N ARG A 462 -14.88 5.96 14.48
CA ARG A 462 -14.71 6.93 13.40
C ARG A 462 -14.16 6.29 12.14
N LEU A 463 -13.10 5.48 12.22
CA LEU A 463 -12.51 4.81 11.06
C LEU A 463 -13.45 3.79 10.43
N ASN A 464 -14.17 3.00 11.23
CA ASN A 464 -15.18 2.07 10.73
C ASN A 464 -16.35 2.80 10.07
N HIS A 465 -16.79 3.93 10.65
CA HIS A 465 -17.83 4.76 10.03
C HIS A 465 -17.40 5.25 8.65
N VAL A 466 -16.19 5.84 8.53
CA VAL A 466 -15.65 6.31 7.24
C VAL A 466 -15.50 5.16 6.24
N ALA A 467 -14.95 4.02 6.66
CA ALA A 467 -14.75 2.86 5.78
C ALA A 467 -16.06 2.24 5.26
N SER A 468 -17.18 2.43 5.96
CA SER A 468 -18.49 1.88 5.59
C SER A 468 -19.45 2.90 4.95
N SER A 469 -19.22 4.20 5.15
CA SER A 469 -20.09 5.26 4.61
C SER A 469 -19.92 5.42 3.10
N GLU A 470 -20.96 5.78 2.41
CA GLU A 470 -20.91 6.41 1.10
C GLU A 470 -20.56 7.90 1.28
N PHE A 471 -19.55 8.39 0.57
CA PHE A 471 -19.12 9.78 0.71
C PHE A 471 -20.13 10.72 0.05
N GLY A 472 -20.46 11.81 0.74
CA GLY A 472 -21.32 12.84 0.20
C GLY A 472 -20.60 13.66 -0.88
N ARG A 473 -21.37 14.39 -1.68
CA ARG A 473 -20.85 15.31 -2.70
C ARG A 473 -21.62 16.61 -2.57
N VAL A 474 -20.92 17.72 -2.57
CA VAL A 474 -21.46 19.07 -2.43
C VAL A 474 -20.55 20.04 -3.17
N THR A 475 -21.11 21.01 -3.87
CA THR A 475 -20.33 22.07 -4.48
C THR A 475 -19.82 23.06 -3.42
N TYR A 476 -18.72 23.75 -3.72
CA TYR A 476 -18.19 24.80 -2.84
C TYR A 476 -19.26 25.87 -2.56
N THR A 477 -20.02 26.28 -3.58
CA THR A 477 -21.10 27.27 -3.42
C THR A 477 -22.15 26.80 -2.42
N GLU A 478 -22.66 25.56 -2.57
CA GLU A 478 -23.61 24.98 -1.62
C GLU A 478 -23.01 24.84 -0.22
N ALA A 479 -21.73 24.44 -0.11
CA ALA A 479 -21.04 24.33 1.16
C ALA A 479 -20.94 25.69 1.87
N ILE A 480 -20.59 26.76 1.14
CA ILE A 480 -20.57 28.14 1.66
C ILE A 480 -21.97 28.55 2.15
N GLU A 481 -23.03 28.32 1.38
CA GLU A 481 -24.40 28.65 1.79
C GLU A 481 -24.82 27.93 3.10
N LEU A 482 -24.37 26.69 3.29
CA LEU A 482 -24.60 25.92 4.52
C LEU A 482 -23.81 26.48 5.70
N LEU A 483 -22.57 26.90 5.48
CA LEU A 483 -21.71 27.47 6.51
C LEU A 483 -22.14 28.89 6.88
N GLU A 484 -22.52 29.75 5.93
CA GLU A 484 -22.98 31.12 6.18
C GLU A 484 -24.19 31.17 7.14
N LYS A 485 -25.10 30.20 7.06
CA LYS A 485 -26.22 30.04 8.00
C LYS A 485 -25.79 29.83 9.45
N ASN A 486 -24.52 29.49 9.66
CA ASN A 486 -23.93 29.19 10.96
C ASN A 486 -22.68 30.03 11.24
N ASN A 487 -22.50 31.14 10.54
CA ASN A 487 -21.28 31.93 10.52
C ASN A 487 -20.91 32.49 11.91
N ASP A 488 -21.89 32.68 12.78
CA ASP A 488 -21.68 33.07 14.19
C ASP A 488 -20.86 32.09 15.02
N LYS A 489 -20.81 30.81 14.61
CA LYS A 489 -20.10 29.73 15.31
C LYS A 489 -18.61 29.64 14.99
N PHE A 490 -18.15 30.35 13.96
CA PHE A 490 -16.78 30.24 13.47
C PHE A 490 -15.92 31.42 13.93
N ASP A 491 -14.67 31.15 14.23
CA ASP A 491 -13.66 32.18 14.48
C ASP A 491 -13.37 32.94 13.18
N TYR A 492 -13.18 32.22 12.07
CA TYR A 492 -13.01 32.75 10.72
C TYR A 492 -14.34 32.80 10.00
N LYS A 493 -14.79 34.00 9.62
CA LYS A 493 -16.09 34.17 8.93
C LYS A 493 -15.99 33.71 7.50
N VAL A 494 -17.02 32.98 7.07
CA VAL A 494 -17.13 32.41 5.72
C VAL A 494 -17.83 33.37 4.79
N SER A 495 -17.32 33.50 3.59
CA SER A 495 -17.98 34.14 2.44
C SER A 495 -17.50 33.49 1.16
N TRP A 496 -18.28 33.59 0.08
CA TRP A 496 -17.88 33.01 -1.20
C TRP A 496 -16.54 33.60 -1.67
N GLY A 497 -15.63 32.70 -2.09
CA GLY A 497 -14.26 33.03 -2.52
C GLY A 497 -13.21 32.92 -1.40
N CYS A 498 -13.58 32.61 -0.15
CA CYS A 498 -12.60 32.38 0.91
C CYS A 498 -12.07 30.93 0.92
N ASP A 499 -10.85 30.75 1.40
CA ASP A 499 -10.35 29.41 1.73
C ASP A 499 -11.06 28.83 2.93
N LEU A 500 -11.54 27.58 2.83
CA LEU A 500 -12.13 26.87 3.94
C LEU A 500 -11.07 26.54 4.98
N GLN A 501 -11.34 26.96 6.22
CA GLN A 501 -10.50 26.60 7.35
C GLN A 501 -10.93 25.27 7.95
N THR A 502 -10.05 24.60 8.66
CA THR A 502 -10.34 23.30 9.31
C THR A 502 -11.63 23.29 10.14
N GLU A 503 -11.99 24.41 10.79
CA GLU A 503 -13.24 24.50 11.55
C GLU A 503 -14.47 24.37 10.65
N HIS A 504 -14.41 24.96 9.45
CA HIS A 504 -15.47 24.87 8.42
C HIS A 504 -15.60 23.44 7.89
N GLU A 505 -14.48 22.82 7.51
CA GLU A 505 -14.42 21.46 6.98
C GLU A 505 -14.94 20.43 7.97
N ARG A 506 -14.55 20.55 9.23
CA ARG A 506 -15.04 19.70 10.31
C ARG A 506 -16.51 19.96 10.60
N TYR A 507 -16.97 21.19 10.55
CA TYR A 507 -18.39 21.50 10.74
C TYR A 507 -19.25 20.86 9.65
N LEU A 508 -18.82 20.90 8.40
CA LEU A 508 -19.48 20.20 7.32
C LEU A 508 -19.58 18.70 7.58
N THR A 509 -18.44 18.05 7.89
CA THR A 509 -18.36 16.59 8.03
C THR A 509 -18.96 16.06 9.33
N GLU A 510 -18.88 16.81 10.43
CA GLU A 510 -19.27 16.35 11.78
C GLU A 510 -20.69 16.81 12.19
N GLN A 511 -21.14 17.99 11.73
CA GLN A 511 -22.41 18.57 12.15
C GLN A 511 -23.48 18.50 11.07
N ILE A 512 -23.13 18.82 9.80
CA ILE A 512 -24.10 18.90 8.71
C ILE A 512 -24.31 17.52 8.08
N PHE A 513 -23.27 16.95 7.44
CA PHE A 513 -23.38 15.70 6.69
C PHE A 513 -23.21 14.46 7.56
N LYS A 514 -22.51 14.55 8.66
CA LYS A 514 -22.16 13.45 9.60
C LYS A 514 -21.52 12.25 8.92
N LYS A 515 -20.76 12.51 7.86
CA LYS A 515 -20.03 11.53 7.05
C LYS A 515 -18.94 12.23 6.23
N PRO A 516 -18.00 11.49 5.64
CA PRO A 516 -17.07 12.08 4.66
C PRO A 516 -17.79 12.68 3.48
N ILE A 517 -17.24 13.75 2.93
CA ILE A 517 -17.78 14.44 1.74
C ILE A 517 -16.66 14.84 0.79
N PHE A 518 -17.01 14.98 -0.48
CA PHE A 518 -16.25 15.77 -1.45
C PHE A 518 -16.89 17.14 -1.59
N VAL A 519 -16.06 18.18 -1.50
CA VAL A 519 -16.42 19.55 -1.89
C VAL A 519 -15.81 19.79 -3.26
N THR A 520 -16.63 20.25 -4.24
CA THR A 520 -16.20 20.42 -5.63
C THR A 520 -16.43 21.83 -6.14
N ASP A 521 -15.90 22.15 -7.31
CA ASP A 521 -16.19 23.37 -8.06
C ASP A 521 -15.84 24.64 -7.28
N TYR A 522 -14.59 24.72 -6.87
CA TYR A 522 -14.01 25.85 -6.13
C TYR A 522 -13.81 27.09 -7.02
N PRO A 523 -13.81 28.30 -6.43
CA PRO A 523 -13.42 29.50 -7.14
C PRO A 523 -12.02 29.39 -7.76
N LYS A 524 -11.86 29.81 -9.02
CA LYS A 524 -10.59 29.70 -9.75
C LYS A 524 -9.45 30.50 -9.12
N GLU A 525 -9.77 31.56 -8.37
CA GLU A 525 -8.80 32.47 -7.77
C GLU A 525 -8.01 31.83 -6.63
N ILE A 526 -8.59 30.81 -5.97
CA ILE A 526 -7.99 30.13 -4.82
C ILE A 526 -7.45 28.74 -5.16
N LYS A 527 -7.39 28.38 -6.44
CA LYS A 527 -6.93 27.06 -6.89
C LYS A 527 -5.85 27.18 -7.97
N ALA A 528 -5.04 26.14 -8.12
CA ALA A 528 -3.88 26.11 -9.00
C ALA A 528 -4.23 26.23 -10.49
N PHE A 529 -3.27 26.66 -11.29
CA PHE A 529 -3.42 27.02 -12.71
C PHE A 529 -3.82 25.85 -13.61
N TYR A 530 -3.44 24.65 -13.26
CA TYR A 530 -3.65 23.45 -14.07
C TYR A 530 -5.05 22.84 -13.96
N MET A 531 -5.91 23.35 -13.09
CA MET A 531 -7.24 22.81 -12.87
C MET A 531 -8.20 23.23 -14.00
N LYS A 532 -9.05 22.30 -14.46
CA LYS A 532 -9.98 22.54 -15.55
C LYS A 532 -10.99 23.62 -15.20
N ALA A 533 -11.06 24.63 -16.04
CA ALA A 533 -12.07 25.69 -15.91
C ALA A 533 -13.48 25.14 -16.22
N ASN A 534 -14.44 25.41 -15.34
CA ASN A 534 -15.85 25.10 -15.57
C ASN A 534 -16.49 26.10 -16.57
N GLU A 535 -17.66 25.72 -17.12
CA GLU A 535 -18.36 26.53 -18.12
C GLU A 535 -18.86 27.89 -17.59
N ASP A 536 -19.00 28.03 -16.27
CA ASP A 536 -19.43 29.28 -15.62
C ASP A 536 -18.33 30.37 -15.65
N GLY A 537 -17.11 30.01 -16.01
CA GLY A 537 -15.93 30.90 -16.07
C GLY A 537 -15.45 31.44 -14.72
N LYS A 538 -16.02 30.97 -13.60
CA LYS A 538 -15.72 31.40 -12.23
C LYS A 538 -15.12 30.30 -11.38
N THR A 539 -15.48 29.06 -11.65
CA THR A 539 -15.05 27.91 -10.86
C THR A 539 -14.17 26.98 -11.68
N VAL A 540 -13.49 26.09 -10.98
CA VAL A 540 -12.66 25.02 -11.55
C VAL A 540 -13.10 23.66 -11.01
N ALA A 541 -12.91 22.61 -11.80
CA ALA A 541 -13.24 21.23 -11.44
C ALA A 541 -12.24 20.66 -10.42
N ALA A 542 -12.12 21.35 -9.29
CA ALA A 542 -11.39 20.92 -8.11
C ALA A 542 -12.23 20.00 -7.24
N MET A 543 -11.59 19.19 -6.42
CA MET A 543 -12.24 18.39 -5.37
C MET A 543 -11.35 18.32 -4.13
N ASP A 544 -11.94 18.53 -2.96
CA ASP A 544 -11.31 18.25 -1.67
C ASP A 544 -12.13 17.19 -0.94
N CYS A 545 -11.48 16.10 -0.51
CA CYS A 545 -12.09 15.06 0.33
C CYS A 545 -11.94 15.45 1.79
N LEU A 546 -13.06 15.71 2.44
CA LEU A 546 -13.12 16.05 3.85
C LEU A 546 -13.60 14.87 4.68
N VAL A 547 -12.91 14.60 5.80
CA VAL A 547 -13.27 13.53 6.73
C VAL A 547 -13.45 14.05 8.16
N PRO A 548 -14.33 13.42 8.95
CA PRO A 548 -14.50 13.80 10.36
C PRO A 548 -13.19 13.71 11.15
N GLY A 549 -12.92 14.69 12.00
CA GLY A 549 -11.76 14.72 12.90
C GLY A 549 -10.54 15.45 12.36
N ILE A 550 -10.31 15.48 11.04
CA ILE A 550 -9.13 16.13 10.46
C ILE A 550 -9.46 17.22 9.43
N GLY A 551 -10.65 17.16 8.81
CA GLY A 551 -11.00 18.00 7.67
C GLY A 551 -10.46 17.46 6.35
N GLU A 552 -9.85 18.29 5.52
CA GLU A 552 -9.26 17.88 4.24
C GLU A 552 -8.15 16.84 4.43
N ILE A 553 -8.26 15.72 3.71
CA ILE A 553 -7.28 14.64 3.67
C ILE A 553 -6.73 14.39 2.25
N ILE A 554 -7.53 14.69 1.23
CA ILE A 554 -7.17 14.56 -0.19
C ILE A 554 -7.62 15.83 -0.90
N GLY A 555 -6.74 16.44 -1.69
CA GLY A 555 -7.05 17.49 -2.65
C GLY A 555 -6.78 17.01 -4.06
N GLY A 556 -7.60 17.40 -5.04
CA GLY A 556 -7.41 16.99 -6.42
C GLY A 556 -8.24 17.79 -7.42
N SER A 557 -8.16 17.43 -8.70
CA SER A 557 -8.94 18.07 -9.75
C SER A 557 -9.01 17.23 -11.02
N GLN A 558 -9.95 17.53 -11.88
CA GLN A 558 -9.76 17.31 -13.30
C GLN A 558 -8.78 18.36 -13.83
N ARG A 559 -7.87 17.94 -14.71
CA ARG A 559 -6.81 18.78 -15.26
C ARG A 559 -7.30 19.52 -16.51
N GLU A 560 -6.85 20.75 -16.75
CA GLU A 560 -7.17 21.47 -17.99
C GLU A 560 -6.53 20.75 -19.18
N ASP A 561 -7.34 20.31 -20.10
CA ASP A 561 -6.97 19.55 -21.29
C ASP A 561 -6.96 20.39 -22.59
N ASP A 562 -7.39 21.64 -22.50
CA ASP A 562 -7.33 22.61 -23.59
C ASP A 562 -6.04 23.46 -23.53
N TYR A 563 -5.23 23.39 -24.59
CA TYR A 563 -3.98 24.14 -24.69
C TYR A 563 -4.16 25.67 -24.53
N GLY A 564 -5.18 26.24 -25.21
CA GLY A 564 -5.40 27.68 -25.20
C GLY A 564 -5.86 28.19 -23.82
N LYS A 565 -6.72 27.44 -23.15
CA LYS A 565 -7.19 27.80 -21.80
C LYS A 565 -6.07 27.69 -20.77
N LEU A 566 -5.29 26.62 -20.82
CA LEU A 566 -4.15 26.43 -19.92
C LEU A 566 -3.14 27.55 -20.08
N LYS A 567 -2.75 27.86 -21.33
CA LYS A 567 -1.81 28.93 -21.62
C LYS A 567 -2.32 30.30 -21.14
N ALA A 568 -3.58 30.63 -21.43
CA ALA A 568 -4.19 31.87 -20.97
C ALA A 568 -4.20 31.99 -19.43
N ARG A 569 -4.43 30.88 -18.73
CA ARG A 569 -4.40 30.88 -17.26
C ARG A 569 -2.98 31.06 -16.72
N MET A 570 -1.99 30.47 -17.36
CA MET A 570 -0.57 30.68 -17.00
C MET A 570 -0.16 32.16 -17.20
N GLU A 571 -0.56 32.76 -18.32
CA GLU A 571 -0.34 34.18 -18.60
C GLU A 571 -1.03 35.08 -17.55
N GLU A 572 -2.28 34.79 -17.17
CA GLU A 572 -3.03 35.51 -16.13
C GLU A 572 -2.28 35.52 -14.79
N LEU A 573 -1.60 34.41 -14.46
CA LEU A 573 -0.83 34.25 -13.22
C LEU A 573 0.64 34.69 -13.34
N GLY A 574 1.08 35.13 -14.52
CA GLY A 574 2.46 35.58 -14.75
C GLY A 574 3.49 34.45 -14.78
N LEU A 575 3.07 33.20 -15.01
CA LEU A 575 3.97 32.07 -15.15
C LEU A 575 4.69 32.12 -16.49
N LYS A 576 5.98 31.78 -16.48
CA LYS A 576 6.79 31.78 -17.70
C LYS A 576 6.55 30.51 -18.50
N GLU A 577 6.15 30.64 -19.76
CA GLU A 577 5.88 29.50 -20.66
C GLU A 577 7.11 28.58 -20.75
N GLU A 578 8.32 29.13 -20.79
CA GLU A 578 9.59 28.42 -20.90
C GLU A 578 9.83 27.39 -19.78
N ASP A 579 9.30 27.62 -18.59
CA ASP A 579 9.43 26.72 -17.45
C ASP A 579 8.45 25.54 -17.51
N TYR A 580 7.42 25.63 -18.38
CA TYR A 580 6.31 24.66 -18.51
C TYR A 580 6.09 24.17 -19.95
N ASP A 581 7.02 24.37 -20.86
CA ASP A 581 6.92 23.92 -22.27
C ASP A 581 6.54 22.44 -22.36
N PHE A 582 7.18 21.59 -21.55
CA PHE A 582 6.91 20.16 -21.50
C PHE A 582 5.46 19.85 -21.09
N TYR A 583 4.88 20.67 -20.23
CA TYR A 583 3.52 20.50 -19.71
C TYR A 583 2.47 20.97 -20.73
N LEU A 584 2.76 22.06 -21.43
CA LEU A 584 1.95 22.53 -22.56
C LEU A 584 1.95 21.55 -23.75
N ASP A 585 3.09 20.91 -24.00
CA ASP A 585 3.22 19.88 -25.05
C ASP A 585 2.26 18.69 -24.82
N LEU A 586 1.92 18.35 -23.58
CA LEU A 586 0.91 17.32 -23.29
C LEU A 586 -0.48 17.68 -23.83
N ARG A 587 -0.80 18.98 -23.94
CA ARG A 587 -2.07 19.47 -24.52
C ARG A 587 -2.01 19.60 -26.02
N LYS A 588 -0.83 19.68 -26.56
CA LYS A 588 -0.56 19.86 -27.99
C LYS A 588 -0.45 18.52 -28.74
N TYR A 589 0.08 17.49 -28.08
CA TYR A 589 0.37 16.21 -28.69
C TYR A 589 -0.50 15.08 -28.12
N GLY A 590 -1.78 15.07 -28.45
CA GLY A 590 -2.71 14.02 -28.10
C GLY A 590 -3.36 14.20 -26.73
N SER A 591 -3.77 15.43 -26.43
CA SER A 591 -4.48 15.75 -25.19
C SER A 591 -5.71 14.89 -24.97
N THR A 592 -5.96 14.55 -23.74
CA THR A 592 -7.20 13.90 -23.31
C THR A 592 -7.61 14.42 -21.93
N ARG A 593 -8.92 14.33 -21.63
CA ARG A 593 -9.34 14.56 -20.25
C ARG A 593 -8.58 13.65 -19.31
N HIS A 594 -8.12 14.18 -18.19
CA HIS A 594 -7.44 13.41 -17.16
C HIS A 594 -7.64 14.08 -15.82
N SER A 595 -7.47 13.32 -14.77
CA SER A 595 -7.70 13.78 -13.41
C SER A 595 -6.76 13.07 -12.45
N GLY A 596 -6.50 13.72 -11.32
CA GLY A 596 -5.66 13.18 -10.28
C GLY A 596 -5.88 13.88 -8.95
N PHE A 597 -5.26 13.35 -7.91
CA PHE A 597 -5.35 13.91 -6.57
C PHE A 597 -4.06 13.72 -5.78
N GLY A 598 -3.88 14.49 -4.72
CA GLY A 598 -2.81 14.35 -3.74
C GLY A 598 -3.34 13.91 -2.38
N LEU A 599 -2.77 12.85 -1.81
CA LEU A 599 -2.94 12.46 -0.42
C LEU A 599 -1.63 12.70 0.34
N GLY A 600 -1.65 13.58 1.33
CA GLY A 600 -0.53 13.73 2.27
C GLY A 600 -0.39 12.48 3.13
N PHE A 601 0.72 11.76 2.99
CA PHE A 601 0.92 10.48 3.67
C PHE A 601 0.92 10.62 5.20
N GLU A 602 1.58 11.63 5.71
CA GLU A 602 1.64 11.92 7.14
C GLU A 602 0.27 12.28 7.69
N ARG A 603 -0.52 13.06 6.95
CA ARG A 603 -1.89 13.41 7.33
C ARG A 603 -2.77 12.14 7.39
N CYS A 604 -2.59 11.22 6.46
CA CYS A 604 -3.24 9.92 6.48
C CYS A 604 -2.83 9.08 7.71
N VAL A 605 -1.54 9.01 8.02
CA VAL A 605 -1.05 8.29 9.22
C VAL A 605 -1.55 8.93 10.52
N MET A 606 -1.57 10.28 10.61
CA MET A 606 -2.20 10.99 11.73
C MET A 606 -3.67 10.58 11.87
N TYR A 607 -4.40 10.53 10.77
CA TYR A 607 -5.81 10.15 10.76
C TYR A 607 -6.03 8.71 11.25
N LEU A 608 -5.22 7.78 10.77
CA LEU A 608 -5.28 6.35 11.15
C LEU A 608 -4.89 6.10 12.61
N THR A 609 -4.01 6.89 13.17
CA THR A 609 -3.46 6.67 14.53
C THR A 609 -4.07 7.56 15.61
N GLY A 610 -4.78 8.62 15.20
CA GLY A 610 -5.27 9.65 16.13
C GLY A 610 -4.18 10.57 16.68
N MET A 611 -2.94 10.51 16.15
CA MET A 611 -1.85 11.37 16.58
C MET A 611 -2.10 12.82 16.18
N GLY A 612 -2.03 13.74 17.13
CA GLY A 612 -2.38 15.15 16.96
C GLY A 612 -1.29 16.04 16.34
N ASN A 613 -0.10 15.51 16.04
CA ASN A 613 1.00 16.31 15.53
C ASN A 613 1.80 15.53 14.47
N ILE A 614 2.02 16.16 13.33
CA ILE A 614 2.74 15.56 12.19
C ILE A 614 4.16 15.11 12.55
N ARG A 615 4.82 15.81 13.49
CA ARG A 615 6.16 15.45 14.00
C ARG A 615 6.20 14.08 14.66
N ASP A 616 5.04 13.56 15.08
CA ASP A 616 4.92 12.29 15.80
C ASP A 616 4.62 11.10 14.86
N VAL A 617 4.41 11.36 13.58
CA VAL A 617 4.20 10.32 12.56
C VAL A 617 5.33 10.25 11.51
N ILE A 618 6.31 11.14 11.62
CA ILE A 618 7.54 11.18 10.81
C ILE A 618 8.68 10.62 11.66
N PRO A 619 9.50 9.67 11.17
CA PRO A 619 10.64 9.14 11.92
C PRO A 619 11.61 10.23 12.40
N PHE A 620 12.04 11.10 11.49
CA PHE A 620 12.95 12.23 11.73
C PHE A 620 12.34 13.49 11.09
N PRO A 621 11.50 14.25 11.81
CA PRO A 621 10.75 15.37 11.23
C PRO A 621 11.67 16.54 10.87
N ARG A 622 11.42 17.12 9.70
CA ARG A 622 12.02 18.40 9.24
C ARG A 622 10.98 19.48 9.36
N THR A 623 11.24 20.47 10.18
CA THR A 623 10.32 21.61 10.41
C THR A 623 11.14 22.87 10.63
N VAL A 624 10.46 24.01 10.68
CA VAL A 624 11.13 25.30 10.99
C VAL A 624 12.00 25.16 12.25
N ASN A 625 13.25 25.57 12.16
CA ASN A 625 14.28 25.49 13.21
C ASN A 625 14.57 24.05 13.72
N ASN A 626 14.25 23.02 12.95
CA ASN A 626 14.57 21.64 13.33
C ASN A 626 14.99 20.81 12.11
N CYS A 627 16.28 20.43 12.11
CA CYS A 627 16.89 19.52 11.15
C CYS A 627 17.83 18.52 11.86
N ASP A 628 17.52 18.16 13.10
CA ASP A 628 18.34 17.28 13.91
C ASP A 628 18.21 15.80 13.45
N LEU A 629 19.38 15.10 13.32
CA LEU A 629 19.60 13.72 12.85
C LEU A 629 19.37 13.49 11.37
#